data_bfaff87d8fb0c5105f0fc3ba1868e97e
#
_entry.id   bfaff87d8fb0c5105f0fc3ba1868e97e
#
_cell.length_a   1.000
_cell.length_b   1.000
_cell.length_c   1.000
_cell.angle_alpha   90.00
_cell.angle_beta   90.00
_cell.angle_gamma   90.00
#
_symmetry.space_group_name_H-M   'P 1'
#
loop_
_entity.id
_entity.type
_entity.pdbx_description
1 polymer ?
#
loop_
_entity_poly.entity_id
_entity_poly.type
_entity_poly.pdbx_seq_one_letter_code
_entity_poly.pdbx_strand_id
1 'polypeptide(L)'
;MNCRFPVNMFSSRNDNFFICFLLLVIFWPCFLLAQSPGNVLERDSTVRGDTSKLYDLIDVGKRLLHIQTKKKESSPGKTIYFSVLPFSTQVPGGGTALVTSTTAGFYLGDRKDTYMSRVTFTPYWNFKQRFGLPIRSYIWLDKNRWVISGDTRMMVYPQYTWGLGKQHQEGDELLVNYSYLRLYQTLLKRLSHGFFAGIGYHIDYRVHIHTDEGSPLLADYTGYAYGTAQSANSFSSGLSLNALFDTRNNSINPWDGYYASVQYRFNPTYLGNSNSWKSIYIDFRRYIRFDQNRERQNMLAIWTYLWKVFDKKVPYLDLPSIGWEDYNRSGRGFDQNRYRGRNLLYVETEYRRDITSNGFLGFVVFANANTVSGPKSLFLLNWNPGGGAGLRIKMNKRSGTNIALNYGFSKHYSGLKLTLGEVF
;
A
#
# COMPACT_ATOMS: atom_id res chain seq x y z
N MET A 1 -23.96 -34.61 36.16
CA MET A 1 -24.84 -33.77 35.32
C MET A 1 -23.94 -32.80 34.61
N ASN A 2 -23.49 -33.12 33.41
CA ASN A 2 -22.61 -32.26 32.58
C ASN A 2 -23.46 -31.61 31.50
N CYS A 3 -23.78 -30.34 31.69
CA CYS A 3 -24.38 -29.55 30.62
C CYS A 3 -23.30 -29.12 29.61
N ARG A 4 -23.24 -29.80 28.48
CA ARG A 4 -22.54 -29.31 27.28
C ARG A 4 -23.48 -28.35 26.55
N PHE A 5 -23.10 -27.08 26.46
CA PHE A 5 -23.72 -26.14 25.54
C PHE A 5 -23.18 -26.43 24.11
N PRO A 6 -24.02 -26.48 23.08
CA PRO A 6 -23.57 -26.64 21.71
C PRO A 6 -23.02 -25.31 21.18
N VAL A 7 -21.70 -25.25 20.95
CA VAL A 7 -21.04 -24.17 20.21
C VAL A 7 -21.13 -24.51 18.72
N ASN A 8 -22.29 -24.28 18.11
CA ASN A 8 -22.44 -24.30 16.65
C ASN A 8 -23.60 -23.40 16.23
N MET A 9 -23.36 -22.09 16.22
CA MET A 9 -24.29 -21.14 15.60
C MET A 9 -23.58 -19.84 15.18
N PHE A 10 -22.59 -19.94 14.29
CA PHE A 10 -22.17 -18.79 13.48
C PHE A 10 -21.78 -19.29 12.10
N SER A 11 -22.78 -19.46 11.27
CA SER A 11 -22.67 -19.86 9.87
C SER A 11 -22.30 -18.64 9.01
N SER A 12 -21.82 -18.89 7.81
CA SER A 12 -21.33 -17.96 6.77
C SER A 12 -22.20 -16.70 6.47
N ARG A 13 -23.38 -16.60 7.05
CA ARG A 13 -24.29 -15.44 6.95
C ARG A 13 -23.79 -14.21 7.71
N ASN A 14 -23.07 -14.39 8.82
CA ASN A 14 -22.60 -13.27 9.66
C ASN A 14 -21.38 -12.55 9.09
N ASP A 15 -20.55 -13.22 8.29
CA ASP A 15 -19.40 -12.59 7.65
C ASP A 15 -19.81 -11.54 6.61
N ASN A 16 -20.88 -11.81 5.88
CA ASN A 16 -21.42 -10.87 4.89
C ASN A 16 -22.06 -9.66 5.59
N PHE A 17 -22.71 -9.88 6.75
CA PHE A 17 -23.27 -8.80 7.55
C PHE A 17 -22.18 -7.87 8.11
N PHE A 18 -21.08 -8.44 8.60
CA PHE A 18 -19.94 -7.63 9.10
C PHE A 18 -19.28 -6.79 7.99
N ILE A 19 -19.13 -7.37 6.78
CA ILE A 19 -18.61 -6.64 5.62
C ILE A 19 -19.58 -5.54 5.20
N CYS A 20 -20.88 -5.82 5.11
CA CYS A 20 -21.90 -4.82 4.81
C CYS A 20 -21.96 -3.72 5.86
N PHE A 21 -21.84 -4.08 7.14
CA PHE A 21 -21.80 -3.10 8.25
C PHE A 21 -20.52 -2.25 8.16
N LEU A 22 -19.35 -2.86 7.92
CA LEU A 22 -18.08 -2.13 7.74
C LEU A 22 -18.13 -1.20 6.53
N LEU A 23 -18.70 -1.65 5.41
CA LEU A 23 -18.94 -0.82 4.22
C LEU A 23 -19.89 0.34 4.53
N LEU A 24 -20.98 0.09 5.24
CA LEU A 24 -21.90 1.13 5.68
C LEU A 24 -21.22 2.15 6.58
N VAL A 25 -20.47 1.73 7.60
CA VAL A 25 -19.76 2.62 8.52
C VAL A 25 -18.67 3.42 7.80
N ILE A 26 -17.94 2.82 6.85
CA ILE A 26 -16.87 3.49 6.10
C ILE A 26 -17.44 4.46 5.05
N PHE A 27 -18.46 4.06 4.30
CA PHE A 27 -19.00 4.85 3.20
C PHE A 27 -20.18 5.76 3.61
N TRP A 28 -20.81 5.54 4.75
CA TRP A 28 -21.88 6.42 5.25
C TRP A 28 -21.48 7.88 5.42
N PRO A 29 -20.35 8.19 6.06
CA PRO A 29 -19.85 9.57 6.08
C PRO A 29 -19.48 10.09 4.69
N CYS A 30 -18.94 9.21 3.82
CA CYS A 30 -18.60 9.57 2.45
C CYS A 30 -19.85 9.92 1.63
N PHE A 31 -20.94 9.18 1.83
CA PHE A 31 -22.22 9.42 1.13
C PHE A 31 -22.89 10.71 1.59
N LEU A 32 -22.85 11.00 2.88
CA LEU A 32 -23.38 12.27 3.44
C LEU A 32 -22.58 13.47 2.94
N LEU A 33 -21.25 13.36 2.85
CA LEU A 33 -20.39 14.42 2.32
C LEU A 33 -20.57 14.63 0.81
N ALA A 34 -20.92 13.57 0.06
CA ALA A 34 -21.19 13.64 -1.37
C ALA A 34 -22.55 14.30 -1.69
N GLN A 35 -23.48 14.33 -0.75
CA GLN A 35 -24.83 14.88 -0.91
C GLN A 35 -25.01 16.32 -0.39
N SER A 36 -24.04 16.88 0.33
CA SER A 36 -24.15 18.25 0.84
C SER A 36 -23.90 19.28 -0.27
N PRO A 37 -24.90 20.05 -0.74
CA PRO A 37 -24.76 20.99 -1.85
C PRO A 37 -24.25 22.37 -1.43
N GLY A 38 -23.51 22.47 -0.36
CA GLY A 38 -23.13 23.80 0.10
C GLY A 38 -21.94 23.79 1.04
N ASN A 39 -20.86 23.91 0.53
CA ASN A 39 -19.50 24.21 0.87
C ASN A 39 -18.63 23.19 0.13
N VAL A 40 -18.48 23.41 -1.15
CA VAL A 40 -17.27 23.03 -1.84
C VAL A 40 -16.16 23.57 -0.95
N LEU A 41 -15.57 22.71 -0.11
CA LEU A 41 -14.20 22.92 0.26
C LEU A 41 -13.51 22.99 -1.08
N GLU A 42 -13.36 24.21 -1.59
CA GLU A 42 -12.45 24.49 -2.68
C GLU A 42 -11.21 23.73 -2.27
N ARG A 43 -10.98 22.62 -2.92
CA ARG A 43 -9.78 21.86 -2.67
C ARG A 43 -8.70 22.81 -3.09
N ASP A 44 -8.16 23.47 -2.06
CA ASP A 44 -7.03 24.32 -2.24
C ASP A 44 -5.94 23.43 -2.80
N SER A 45 -5.90 23.35 -4.13
CA SER A 45 -4.89 22.67 -4.92
C SER A 45 -3.52 23.30 -4.68
N THR A 46 -3.48 24.30 -3.84
CA THR A 46 -2.27 24.88 -3.32
C THR A 46 -1.63 23.82 -2.42
N VAL A 47 -0.71 23.07 -3.00
CA VAL A 47 0.48 22.66 -2.27
C VAL A 47 0.73 23.72 -1.20
N ARG A 48 0.63 23.33 0.11
CA ARG A 48 0.99 24.16 1.27
C ARG A 48 1.23 25.60 0.86
N GLY A 49 0.54 26.59 1.37
CA GLY A 49 0.67 28.02 1.05
C GLY A 49 2.08 28.42 0.58
N ASP A 50 2.45 29.54 0.40
CA ASP A 50 3.71 29.98 -0.21
C ASP A 50 4.91 29.03 0.02
N THR A 51 5.19 28.15 -0.98
CA THR A 51 6.33 27.20 -0.91
C THR A 51 7.69 27.91 -0.89
N SER A 52 7.72 29.24 -1.04
CA SER A 52 8.96 30.03 -0.99
C SER A 52 9.63 29.97 0.39
N LYS A 53 8.83 29.80 1.45
CA LYS A 53 9.33 29.65 2.83
C LYS A 53 9.79 28.23 3.17
N LEU A 54 9.41 27.23 2.36
CA LEU A 54 9.80 25.85 2.57
C LEU A 54 11.20 25.58 1.99
N TYR A 55 11.90 24.65 2.63
CA TYR A 55 13.25 24.23 2.24
C TYR A 55 13.28 22.73 1.93
N ASP A 56 14.09 22.32 0.95
CA ASP A 56 14.23 20.92 0.56
C ASP A 56 15.67 20.56 0.19
N LEU A 57 15.92 19.26 -0.05
CA LEU A 57 17.25 18.78 -0.45
C LEU A 57 17.72 19.37 -1.78
N ILE A 58 16.81 19.74 -2.67
CA ILE A 58 17.14 20.39 -3.93
C ILE A 58 17.73 21.80 -3.65
N ASP A 59 17.16 22.53 -2.69
CA ASP A 59 17.67 23.83 -2.26
C ASP A 59 19.06 23.69 -1.60
N VAL A 60 19.25 22.64 -0.76
CA VAL A 60 20.57 22.32 -0.19
C VAL A 60 21.58 22.05 -1.28
N GLY A 61 21.25 21.20 -2.25
CA GLY A 61 22.13 20.87 -3.37
C GLY A 61 22.51 22.09 -4.21
N LYS A 62 21.54 22.95 -4.53
CA LYS A 62 21.80 24.20 -5.26
C LYS A 62 22.74 25.13 -4.50
N ARG A 63 22.55 25.26 -3.19
CA ARG A 63 23.39 26.11 -2.34
C ARG A 63 24.84 25.59 -2.26
N LEU A 64 25.00 24.25 -2.09
CA LEU A 64 26.32 23.63 -2.04
C LEU A 64 27.08 23.72 -3.36
N LEU A 65 26.37 23.59 -4.47
CA LEU A 65 26.95 23.67 -5.82
C LEU A 65 27.02 25.11 -6.37
N HIS A 66 26.64 26.11 -5.59
CA HIS A 66 26.61 27.53 -5.97
C HIS A 66 25.81 27.80 -7.26
N ILE A 67 24.79 26.97 -7.53
CA ILE A 67 23.94 27.09 -8.72
C ILE A 67 22.96 28.25 -8.53
N GLN A 68 23.21 29.37 -9.20
CA GLN A 68 22.25 30.48 -9.27
C GLN A 68 21.06 30.07 -10.18
N THR A 69 19.89 29.84 -9.59
CA THR A 69 18.67 29.64 -10.38
C THR A 69 18.12 31.00 -10.84
N LYS A 70 18.28 31.32 -12.12
CA LYS A 70 17.40 32.31 -12.76
C LYS A 70 15.96 31.87 -12.51
N LYS A 71 15.11 32.76 -11.96
CA LYS A 71 13.67 32.55 -11.88
C LYS A 71 13.16 32.31 -13.30
N LYS A 72 13.13 31.05 -13.72
CA LYS A 72 12.41 30.68 -14.93
C LYS A 72 10.93 30.68 -14.50
N GLU A 73 10.17 31.63 -14.99
CA GLU A 73 8.71 31.59 -14.92
C GLU A 73 8.30 30.23 -15.47
N SER A 74 7.85 29.35 -14.58
CA SER A 74 7.36 28.05 -14.99
C SER A 74 6.09 28.27 -15.80
N SER A 75 6.18 27.98 -17.09
CA SER A 75 4.99 27.94 -17.95
C SER A 75 3.91 27.11 -17.24
N PRO A 76 2.68 27.61 -17.09
CA PRO A 76 1.62 26.87 -16.45
C PRO A 76 1.40 25.55 -17.20
N GLY A 77 1.51 24.41 -16.55
CA GLY A 77 0.87 23.19 -17.04
C GLY A 77 1.74 21.96 -17.30
N LYS A 78 3.07 22.00 -17.45
CA LYS A 78 3.85 20.81 -17.88
C LYS A 78 5.08 20.51 -17.02
N THR A 79 5.09 20.83 -15.73
CA THR A 79 6.25 20.56 -14.88
C THR A 79 6.10 19.19 -14.22
N ILE A 80 7.05 18.29 -14.47
CA ILE A 80 7.18 17.02 -13.76
C ILE A 80 8.12 17.25 -12.59
N TYR A 81 7.72 16.83 -11.39
CA TYR A 81 8.50 16.89 -10.16
C TYR A 81 9.12 15.53 -9.88
N PHE A 82 10.41 15.40 -10.09
CA PHE A 82 11.14 14.18 -9.80
C PHE A 82 11.73 14.20 -8.39
N SER A 83 11.70 13.03 -7.76
CA SER A 83 12.42 12.72 -6.54
C SER A 83 13.08 11.36 -6.73
N VAL A 84 14.39 11.27 -6.49
CA VAL A 84 15.18 10.05 -6.70
C VAL A 84 15.99 9.79 -5.45
N LEU A 85 15.95 8.56 -4.95
CA LEU A 85 16.68 8.11 -3.78
C LEU A 85 17.34 6.76 -4.09
N PRO A 86 18.65 6.71 -4.37
CA PRO A 86 19.40 5.47 -4.41
C PRO A 86 19.74 5.03 -2.98
N PHE A 87 19.60 3.74 -2.69
CA PHE A 87 20.00 3.12 -1.43
C PHE A 87 20.26 1.63 -1.60
N SER A 88 20.88 1.01 -0.62
CA SER A 88 21.03 -0.45 -0.57
C SER A 88 20.18 -1.03 0.54
N THR A 89 19.69 -2.24 0.32
CA THR A 89 18.87 -2.98 1.30
C THR A 89 19.12 -4.48 1.19
N GLN A 90 18.87 -5.20 2.27
CA GLN A 90 18.85 -6.65 2.24
C GLN A 90 17.60 -7.14 1.52
N VAL A 91 17.74 -8.20 0.73
CA VAL A 91 16.62 -8.87 0.07
C VAL A 91 16.45 -10.28 0.64
N PRO A 92 15.23 -10.80 0.76
CA PRO A 92 14.98 -12.15 1.24
C PRO A 92 15.79 -13.19 0.46
N GLY A 93 16.33 -14.19 1.16
CA GLY A 93 17.15 -15.24 0.56
C GLY A 93 18.55 -14.80 0.14
N GLY A 94 19.03 -13.68 0.65
CA GLY A 94 20.43 -13.31 0.69
C GLY A 94 20.88 -12.24 -0.28
N GLY A 95 21.82 -11.48 0.23
CA GLY A 95 22.55 -10.44 -0.45
C GLY A 95 21.93 -9.06 -0.34
N THR A 96 22.80 -8.09 -0.53
CA THR A 96 22.43 -6.67 -0.60
C THR A 96 22.04 -6.33 -2.04
N ALA A 97 20.91 -5.67 -2.22
CA ALA A 97 20.51 -5.14 -3.51
C ALA A 97 20.64 -3.60 -3.52
N LEU A 98 21.07 -3.09 -4.67
CA LEU A 98 20.95 -1.66 -4.98
C LEU A 98 19.50 -1.38 -5.39
N VAL A 99 18.89 -0.40 -4.77
CA VAL A 99 17.53 0.06 -5.04
C VAL A 99 17.57 1.52 -5.45
N THR A 100 16.83 1.89 -6.48
CA THR A 100 16.64 3.30 -6.83
C THR A 100 15.17 3.63 -6.77
N SER A 101 14.72 4.28 -5.70
CA SER A 101 13.34 4.73 -5.61
C SER A 101 13.18 6.06 -6.33
N THR A 102 12.30 6.08 -7.32
CA THR A 102 11.97 7.29 -8.09
C THR A 102 10.50 7.57 -7.98
N THR A 103 10.13 8.80 -7.70
CA THR A 103 8.74 9.26 -7.73
C THR A 103 8.64 10.48 -8.63
N ALA A 104 7.77 10.42 -9.62
CA ALA A 104 7.39 11.53 -10.48
C ALA A 104 5.97 12.00 -10.12
N GLY A 105 5.82 13.29 -9.85
CA GLY A 105 4.53 13.96 -9.68
C GLY A 105 4.31 14.94 -10.82
N PHE A 106 3.11 14.94 -11.43
CA PHE A 106 2.77 15.82 -12.54
C PHE A 106 1.26 16.05 -12.67
N TYR A 107 0.87 17.05 -13.45
CA TYR A 107 -0.52 17.37 -13.72
C TYR A 107 -0.83 17.16 -15.21
N LEU A 108 -1.97 16.51 -15.51
CA LEU A 108 -2.50 16.35 -16.88
C LEU A 108 -3.68 17.30 -17.16
N GLY A 109 -3.88 18.30 -16.33
CA GLY A 109 -4.87 19.37 -16.45
C GLY A 109 -4.43 20.59 -15.66
N ASP A 110 -5.33 21.56 -15.49
CA ASP A 110 -5.06 22.74 -14.65
C ASP A 110 -4.88 22.30 -13.19
N ARG A 111 -3.88 22.86 -12.52
CA ARG A 111 -3.58 22.55 -11.11
C ARG A 111 -4.69 22.95 -10.15
N LYS A 112 -5.56 23.87 -10.56
CA LYS A 112 -6.67 24.34 -9.73
C LYS A 112 -7.78 23.31 -9.62
N ASP A 113 -7.97 22.47 -10.64
CA ASP A 113 -9.07 21.53 -10.73
C ASP A 113 -8.67 20.06 -10.99
N THR A 114 -7.37 19.82 -11.21
CA THR A 114 -6.84 18.48 -11.49
C THR A 114 -5.86 18.05 -10.39
N TYR A 115 -6.00 16.84 -9.90
CA TYR A 115 -5.13 16.27 -8.87
C TYR A 115 -3.76 15.92 -9.44
N MET A 116 -2.75 15.95 -8.57
CA MET A 116 -1.40 15.53 -8.95
C MET A 116 -1.37 14.03 -9.22
N SER A 117 -1.02 13.68 -10.44
CA SER A 117 -0.68 12.32 -10.84
C SER A 117 0.66 11.91 -10.26
N ARG A 118 0.81 10.61 -9.97
CA ARG A 118 2.03 10.05 -9.42
C ARG A 118 2.43 8.78 -10.16
N VAL A 119 3.70 8.65 -10.48
CA VAL A 119 4.33 7.40 -10.91
C VAL A 119 5.52 7.14 -9.99
N THR A 120 5.57 5.93 -9.44
CA THR A 120 6.70 5.46 -8.62
C THR A 120 7.34 4.28 -9.33
N PHE A 121 8.64 4.34 -9.53
CA PHE A 121 9.47 3.29 -10.08
C PHE A 121 10.58 2.97 -9.10
N THR A 122 10.70 1.71 -8.70
CA THR A 122 11.63 1.31 -7.64
C THR A 122 12.41 0.06 -8.07
N PRO A 123 13.22 0.16 -9.15
CA PRO A 123 14.04 -0.96 -9.59
C PRO A 123 15.04 -1.36 -8.53
N TYR A 124 15.30 -2.66 -8.44
CA TYR A 124 16.34 -3.20 -7.59
C TYR A 124 17.12 -4.30 -8.32
N TRP A 125 18.39 -4.44 -7.96
CA TRP A 125 19.28 -5.47 -8.47
C TRP A 125 20.38 -5.80 -7.46
N ASN A 126 20.59 -7.10 -7.22
CA ASN A 126 21.65 -7.57 -6.31
C ASN A 126 22.90 -8.03 -7.03
N PHE A 127 23.03 -7.73 -8.35
CA PHE A 127 24.16 -8.11 -9.22
C PHE A 127 24.41 -9.63 -9.35
N LYS A 128 23.46 -10.45 -8.91
CA LYS A 128 23.47 -11.91 -9.06
C LYS A 128 22.21 -12.34 -9.81
N GLN A 129 21.26 -12.95 -9.09
CA GLN A 129 20.07 -13.54 -9.73
C GLN A 129 18.78 -12.77 -9.43
N ARG A 130 18.83 -11.71 -8.62
CA ARG A 130 17.62 -11.03 -8.12
C ARG A 130 17.53 -9.64 -8.67
N PHE A 131 16.45 -9.38 -9.35
CA PHE A 131 16.12 -8.07 -9.87
C PHE A 131 14.62 -7.81 -9.76
N GLY A 132 14.22 -6.57 -9.87
CA GLY A 132 12.83 -6.21 -9.95
C GLY A 132 12.62 -4.84 -10.58
N LEU A 133 11.54 -4.74 -11.32
CA LEU A 133 11.08 -3.55 -12.02
C LEU A 133 9.64 -3.22 -11.61
N PRO A 134 9.37 -2.86 -10.32
CA PRO A 134 8.05 -2.44 -9.91
C PRO A 134 7.76 -1.01 -10.34
N ILE A 135 6.66 -0.83 -11.08
CA ILE A 135 6.12 0.47 -11.49
C ILE A 135 4.71 0.59 -10.94
N ARG A 136 4.44 1.67 -10.22
CA ARG A 136 3.10 1.99 -9.74
C ARG A 136 2.69 3.36 -10.23
N SER A 137 1.49 3.45 -10.77
CA SER A 137 0.95 4.68 -11.32
C SER A 137 -0.40 5.01 -10.71
N TYR A 138 -0.66 6.30 -10.57
CA TYR A 138 -1.93 6.85 -10.17
C TYR A 138 -2.14 8.14 -10.94
N ILE A 139 -2.87 8.04 -12.04
CA ILE A 139 -2.94 9.08 -13.07
C ILE A 139 -4.32 9.72 -13.04
N TRP A 140 -4.36 11.02 -12.75
CA TRP A 140 -5.54 11.85 -12.81
C TRP A 140 -5.60 12.56 -14.15
N LEU A 141 -6.67 12.32 -14.92
CA LEU A 141 -6.92 13.03 -16.15
C LEU A 141 -7.60 14.39 -15.87
N ASP A 142 -7.62 15.24 -16.90
CA ASP A 142 -8.15 16.61 -16.82
C ASP A 142 -9.45 16.70 -16.01
N LYS A 143 -9.49 17.68 -15.09
CA LYS A 143 -10.62 17.93 -14.18
C LYS A 143 -11.02 16.71 -13.34
N ASN A 144 -10.11 15.78 -13.12
CA ASN A 144 -10.35 14.53 -12.39
C ASN A 144 -11.54 13.71 -12.91
N ARG A 145 -11.83 13.77 -14.22
CA ARG A 145 -12.94 13.00 -14.80
C ARG A 145 -12.69 11.50 -14.79
N TRP A 146 -11.42 11.12 -14.91
CA TRP A 146 -10.99 9.73 -14.92
C TRP A 146 -9.74 9.57 -14.06
N VAL A 147 -9.61 8.38 -13.46
CA VAL A 147 -8.43 7.92 -12.75
C VAL A 147 -7.99 6.61 -13.36
N ILE A 148 -6.70 6.51 -13.67
CA ILE A 148 -6.06 5.27 -14.09
C ILE A 148 -5.06 4.90 -13.00
N SER A 149 -5.23 3.75 -12.35
CA SER A 149 -4.25 3.22 -11.43
C SER A 149 -3.63 1.93 -11.96
N GLY A 150 -2.32 1.79 -11.80
CA GLY A 150 -1.57 0.65 -12.28
C GLY A 150 -0.53 0.17 -11.27
N ASP A 151 -0.36 -1.17 -11.17
CA ASP A 151 0.74 -1.82 -10.46
C ASP A 151 1.30 -2.92 -11.38
N THR A 152 2.45 -2.62 -11.99
CA THR A 152 3.14 -3.54 -12.88
C THR A 152 4.46 -3.93 -12.24
N ARG A 153 4.71 -5.23 -12.10
CA ARG A 153 5.93 -5.77 -11.49
C ARG A 153 6.46 -6.92 -12.34
N MET A 154 7.75 -6.88 -12.62
CA MET A 154 8.50 -7.99 -13.18
C MET A 154 9.70 -8.22 -12.28
N MET A 155 9.73 -9.37 -11.59
CA MET A 155 10.67 -9.57 -10.49
C MET A 155 11.15 -11.02 -10.42
N VAL A 156 12.41 -11.21 -10.04
CA VAL A 156 12.90 -12.41 -9.37
C VAL A 156 13.01 -12.05 -7.89
N TYR A 157 12.04 -12.49 -7.10
CA TYR A 157 11.89 -12.02 -5.72
C TYR A 157 11.47 -13.17 -4.81
N PRO A 158 12.40 -13.89 -4.23
CA PRO A 158 12.07 -14.87 -3.21
C PRO A 158 11.49 -14.17 -1.98
N GLN A 159 10.65 -14.89 -1.25
CA GLN A 159 10.06 -14.38 -0.02
C GLN A 159 10.08 -15.43 1.07
N TYR A 160 10.21 -14.98 2.31
CA TYR A 160 9.96 -15.84 3.45
C TYR A 160 8.48 -16.05 3.70
N THR A 161 8.14 -17.19 4.28
CA THR A 161 6.80 -17.50 4.77
C THR A 161 6.86 -18.29 6.06
N TRP A 162 5.84 -18.12 6.92
CA TRP A 162 5.64 -18.82 8.19
C TRP A 162 4.35 -19.66 8.16
N GLY A 163 3.89 -20.05 6.95
CA GLY A 163 2.64 -20.81 6.79
C GLY A 163 1.41 -19.91 6.87
N LEU A 164 0.31 -20.45 7.41
CA LEU A 164 -0.97 -19.76 7.56
C LEU A 164 -1.21 -19.35 9.03
N GLY A 165 -1.65 -18.10 9.22
CA GLY A 165 -1.91 -17.57 10.56
C GLY A 165 -0.65 -17.44 11.39
N LYS A 166 -0.55 -18.24 12.46
CA LYS A 166 0.62 -18.38 13.34
C LYS A 166 1.12 -19.82 13.36
N GLN A 167 1.16 -20.47 12.20
CA GLN A 167 1.49 -21.89 12.09
C GLN A 167 2.91 -22.19 12.53
N HIS A 168 3.87 -21.34 12.14
CA HIS A 168 5.28 -21.47 12.50
C HIS A 168 5.76 -20.27 13.32
N GLN A 169 6.80 -20.49 14.12
CA GLN A 169 7.39 -19.46 14.98
C GLN A 169 8.46 -18.65 14.23
N GLU A 170 9.01 -17.66 14.92
CA GLU A 170 10.18 -16.93 14.45
C GLU A 170 11.39 -17.86 14.45
N GLY A 171 12.19 -17.78 13.37
CA GLY A 171 13.33 -18.69 13.15
C GLY A 171 12.97 -19.96 12.35
N ASP A 172 11.68 -20.23 12.14
CA ASP A 172 11.21 -21.39 11.35
C ASP A 172 10.76 -20.96 9.93
N GLU A 173 11.19 -19.79 9.46
CA GLU A 173 10.77 -19.29 8.14
C GLU A 173 11.29 -20.14 6.98
N LEU A 174 10.41 -20.38 6.03
CA LEU A 174 10.73 -21.07 4.79
C LEU A 174 10.93 -20.06 3.66
N LEU A 175 12.06 -20.16 2.95
CA LEU A 175 12.31 -19.36 1.76
C LEU A 175 11.62 -19.99 0.54
N VAL A 176 10.79 -19.19 -0.15
CA VAL A 176 10.10 -19.59 -1.38
C VAL A 176 10.65 -18.78 -2.54
N ASN A 177 11.24 -19.44 -3.52
CA ASN A 177 11.81 -18.86 -4.72
C ASN A 177 10.79 -18.88 -5.86
N TYR A 178 10.74 -17.82 -6.65
CA TYR A 178 9.92 -17.73 -7.86
C TYR A 178 10.27 -16.48 -8.68
N SER A 179 9.94 -16.51 -9.97
CA SER A 179 9.84 -15.31 -10.81
C SER A 179 8.39 -14.83 -10.83
N TYR A 180 8.18 -13.53 -10.88
CA TYR A 180 6.86 -12.93 -10.71
C TYR A 180 6.59 -11.83 -11.74
N LEU A 181 5.46 -11.96 -12.42
CA LEU A 181 4.85 -10.92 -13.24
C LEU A 181 3.50 -10.53 -12.63
N ARG A 182 3.33 -9.24 -12.30
CA ARG A 182 2.05 -8.64 -11.95
C ARG A 182 1.68 -7.59 -12.98
N LEU A 183 0.43 -7.60 -13.40
CA LEU A 183 -0.18 -6.52 -14.18
C LEU A 183 -1.55 -6.21 -13.61
N TYR A 184 -1.67 -5.13 -12.89
CA TYR A 184 -2.93 -4.60 -12.39
C TYR A 184 -3.19 -3.27 -13.05
N GLN A 185 -4.36 -3.12 -13.69
CA GLN A 185 -4.80 -1.89 -14.31
C GLN A 185 -6.26 -1.64 -13.95
N THR A 186 -6.54 -0.43 -13.48
CA THR A 186 -7.89 -0.03 -13.07
C THR A 186 -8.23 1.31 -13.68
N LEU A 187 -9.42 1.42 -14.26
CA LEU A 187 -9.97 2.63 -14.85
C LEU A 187 -11.22 3.02 -14.08
N LEU A 188 -11.22 4.21 -13.47
CA LEU A 188 -12.34 4.74 -12.69
C LEU A 188 -12.84 6.03 -13.32
N LYS A 189 -14.17 6.18 -13.42
CA LYS A 189 -14.87 7.39 -13.85
C LYS A 189 -15.42 8.12 -12.63
N ARG A 190 -15.28 9.45 -12.62
CA ARG A 190 -15.90 10.27 -11.59
C ARG A 190 -17.43 10.24 -11.74
N LEU A 191 -18.13 9.88 -10.68
CA LEU A 191 -19.59 9.86 -10.60
C LEU A 191 -20.13 11.07 -9.84
N SER A 192 -19.44 11.46 -8.77
CA SER A 192 -19.76 12.68 -8.01
C SER A 192 -18.49 13.30 -7.42
N HIS A 193 -18.61 14.33 -6.60
CA HIS A 193 -17.46 14.97 -5.96
C HIS A 193 -16.67 13.98 -5.10
N GLY A 194 -15.40 13.78 -5.44
CA GLY A 194 -14.51 12.83 -4.73
C GLY A 194 -14.84 11.35 -4.92
N PHE A 195 -15.97 11.00 -5.56
CA PHE A 195 -16.40 9.61 -5.73
C PHE A 195 -16.23 9.12 -7.16
N PHE A 196 -15.60 7.95 -7.29
CA PHE A 196 -15.26 7.31 -8.56
C PHE A 196 -15.67 5.84 -8.50
N ALA A 197 -16.09 5.28 -9.64
CA ALA A 197 -16.30 3.85 -9.79
C ALA A 197 -15.85 3.38 -11.17
N GLY A 198 -15.52 2.11 -11.28
CA GLY A 198 -15.08 1.54 -12.54
C GLY A 198 -14.61 0.11 -12.42
N ILE A 199 -13.85 -0.31 -13.42
CA ILE A 199 -13.43 -1.69 -13.60
C ILE A 199 -11.90 -1.80 -13.63
N GLY A 200 -11.41 -3.00 -13.35
CA GLY A 200 -9.99 -3.31 -13.46
C GLY A 200 -9.76 -4.71 -14.00
N TYR A 201 -8.52 -4.94 -14.44
CA TYR A 201 -8.02 -6.23 -14.85
C TYR A 201 -6.71 -6.52 -14.12
N HIS A 202 -6.58 -7.75 -13.61
CA HIS A 202 -5.50 -8.14 -12.72
C HIS A 202 -4.90 -9.46 -13.17
N ILE A 203 -3.58 -9.51 -13.34
CA ILE A 203 -2.81 -10.71 -13.60
C ILE A 203 -1.74 -10.86 -12.51
N ASP A 204 -1.65 -12.04 -11.93
CA ASP A 204 -0.55 -12.53 -11.13
C ASP A 204 -0.02 -13.81 -11.77
N TYR A 205 1.23 -13.82 -12.22
CA TYR A 205 1.86 -14.98 -12.79
C TYR A 205 3.19 -15.24 -12.08
N ARG A 206 3.28 -16.39 -11.43
CA ARG A 206 4.50 -16.85 -10.76
C ARG A 206 5.00 -18.11 -11.44
N VAL A 207 6.29 -18.12 -11.73
CA VAL A 207 6.96 -19.16 -12.49
C VAL A 207 8.01 -19.81 -11.59
N HIS A 208 8.10 -21.14 -11.67
CA HIS A 208 9.08 -21.94 -10.91
C HIS A 208 9.02 -21.69 -9.40
N ILE A 209 7.85 -21.91 -8.79
CA ILE A 209 7.70 -21.83 -7.33
C ILE A 209 8.39 -23.05 -6.72
N HIS A 210 9.48 -22.81 -5.96
CA HIS A 210 10.24 -23.89 -5.32
C HIS A 210 10.86 -23.43 -4.00
N THR A 211 11.20 -24.40 -3.16
CA THR A 211 12.03 -24.23 -1.97
C THR A 211 13.43 -24.75 -2.25
N ASP A 212 14.42 -24.28 -1.51
CA ASP A 212 15.81 -24.71 -1.68
C ASP A 212 15.98 -26.20 -1.37
N GLU A 213 17.00 -26.83 -1.96
CA GLU A 213 17.34 -28.22 -1.72
C GLU A 213 17.64 -28.47 -0.22
N GLY A 214 17.10 -29.54 0.31
CA GLY A 214 17.16 -29.86 1.75
C GLY A 214 16.14 -29.13 2.63
N SER A 215 15.39 -28.18 2.09
CA SER A 215 14.28 -27.53 2.80
C SER A 215 12.97 -28.31 2.62
N PRO A 216 12.00 -28.17 3.55
CA PRO A 216 10.67 -28.75 3.37
C PRO A 216 10.00 -28.25 2.07
N LEU A 217 9.19 -29.10 1.44
CA LEU A 217 8.35 -28.65 0.33
C LEU A 217 7.30 -27.65 0.83
N LEU A 218 7.00 -26.66 0.03
CA LEU A 218 6.03 -25.60 0.40
C LEU A 218 4.66 -26.18 0.78
N ALA A 219 4.19 -27.22 0.10
CA ALA A 219 2.94 -27.90 0.41
C ALA A 219 2.95 -28.55 1.79
N ASP A 220 4.02 -29.26 2.14
CA ASP A 220 4.16 -29.95 3.42
C ASP A 220 4.31 -28.96 4.57
N TYR A 221 5.15 -27.93 4.37
CA TYR A 221 5.37 -26.88 5.36
C TYR A 221 4.10 -26.10 5.70
N THR A 222 3.28 -25.80 4.71
CA THR A 222 2.06 -25.00 4.90
C THR A 222 0.80 -25.80 5.15
N GLY A 223 0.80 -27.09 4.82
CA GLY A 223 -0.40 -27.92 4.77
C GLY A 223 -1.46 -27.42 3.79
N TYR A 224 -1.05 -26.68 2.74
CA TYR A 224 -1.93 -26.03 1.79
C TYR A 224 -1.60 -26.46 0.36
N ALA A 225 -2.60 -27.04 -0.34
CA ALA A 225 -2.36 -27.74 -1.59
C ALA A 225 -2.37 -26.86 -2.86
N TYR A 226 -2.93 -25.64 -2.79
CA TYR A 226 -3.16 -24.84 -4.00
C TYR A 226 -2.03 -23.87 -4.27
N GLY A 227 -1.35 -24.00 -5.44
CA GLY A 227 -0.22 -23.15 -5.83
C GLY A 227 1.05 -23.36 -5.01
N THR A 228 1.24 -24.56 -4.45
CA THR A 228 2.38 -24.94 -3.60
C THR A 228 3.19 -26.11 -4.13
N ALA A 229 2.80 -26.69 -5.27
CA ALA A 229 3.55 -27.80 -5.87
C ALA A 229 4.96 -27.32 -6.30
N GLN A 230 5.97 -28.17 -6.05
CA GLN A 230 7.37 -27.89 -6.36
C GLN A 230 7.57 -27.67 -7.87
N SER A 231 8.33 -26.63 -8.20
CA SER A 231 8.63 -26.19 -9.58
C SER A 231 7.41 -25.86 -10.42
N ALA A 232 6.22 -25.71 -9.81
CA ALA A 232 5.00 -25.37 -10.51
C ALA A 232 4.90 -23.87 -10.82
N ASN A 233 4.01 -23.56 -11.75
CA ASN A 233 3.59 -22.20 -12.03
C ASN A 233 2.24 -21.92 -11.37
N SER A 234 2.01 -20.67 -10.99
CA SER A 234 0.73 -20.20 -10.48
C SER A 234 0.26 -19.02 -11.32
N PHE A 235 -0.92 -19.14 -11.90
CA PHE A 235 -1.53 -18.09 -12.71
C PHE A 235 -2.89 -17.70 -12.15
N SER A 236 -3.07 -16.39 -11.94
CA SER A 236 -4.33 -15.80 -11.51
C SER A 236 -4.66 -14.60 -12.38
N SER A 237 -5.79 -14.67 -13.08
CA SER A 237 -6.29 -13.64 -13.96
C SER A 237 -7.72 -13.31 -13.61
N GLY A 238 -8.04 -12.01 -13.42
CA GLY A 238 -9.36 -11.63 -12.94
C GLY A 238 -9.78 -10.23 -13.30
N LEU A 239 -11.08 -10.02 -13.33
CA LEU A 239 -11.72 -8.72 -13.43
C LEU A 239 -12.04 -8.18 -12.04
N SER A 240 -12.05 -6.85 -11.88
CA SER A 240 -12.49 -6.22 -10.64
C SER A 240 -13.52 -5.13 -10.88
N LEU A 241 -14.42 -4.99 -9.90
CA LEU A 241 -15.27 -3.83 -9.70
C LEU A 241 -14.63 -2.97 -8.61
N ASN A 242 -14.54 -1.68 -8.86
CA ASN A 242 -13.82 -0.77 -7.99
C ASN A 242 -14.64 0.47 -7.68
N ALA A 243 -14.61 0.89 -6.42
CA ALA A 243 -15.13 2.16 -5.97
C ALA A 243 -14.05 2.90 -5.18
N LEU A 244 -13.96 4.21 -5.36
CA LEU A 244 -12.98 5.07 -4.71
C LEU A 244 -13.65 6.35 -4.26
N PHE A 245 -13.40 6.75 -3.03
CA PHE A 245 -13.68 8.08 -2.50
C PHE A 245 -12.36 8.72 -2.07
N ASP A 246 -11.93 9.78 -2.73
CA ASP A 246 -10.65 10.45 -2.48
C ASP A 246 -10.85 11.97 -2.39
N THR A 247 -10.68 12.51 -1.19
CA THR A 247 -10.68 13.95 -0.90
C THR A 247 -9.37 14.43 -0.30
N ARG A 248 -8.31 13.64 -0.43
CA ARG A 248 -6.98 14.02 0.07
C ARG A 248 -6.48 15.25 -0.65
N ASN A 249 -5.87 16.17 0.07
CA ASN A 249 -5.29 17.38 -0.49
C ASN A 249 -4.02 17.12 -1.34
N ASN A 250 -3.33 16.00 -1.12
CA ASN A 250 -2.13 15.58 -1.88
C ASN A 250 -2.07 14.05 -1.92
N SER A 251 -1.78 13.48 -3.11
CA SER A 251 -1.69 12.03 -3.29
C SER A 251 -0.33 11.44 -2.87
N ILE A 252 0.70 12.28 -2.66
CA ILE A 252 2.07 11.86 -2.32
C ILE A 252 2.33 11.96 -0.82
N ASN A 253 1.95 13.09 -0.22
CA ASN A 253 2.06 13.35 1.21
C ASN A 253 0.78 14.02 1.70
N PRO A 254 -0.29 13.26 1.89
CA PRO A 254 -1.55 13.80 2.37
C PRO A 254 -1.44 14.25 3.84
N TRP A 255 -2.12 15.33 4.15
CA TRP A 255 -2.17 15.90 5.50
C TRP A 255 -3.57 16.37 5.90
N ASP A 256 -4.54 16.19 5.01
CA ASP A 256 -5.97 16.39 5.25
C ASP A 256 -6.79 15.58 4.25
N GLY A 257 -8.02 15.22 4.65
CA GLY A 257 -8.98 14.54 3.79
C GLY A 257 -9.16 13.06 4.10
N TYR A 258 -9.87 12.40 3.20
CA TYR A 258 -10.21 10.97 3.26
C TYR A 258 -9.74 10.25 2.01
N TYR A 259 -9.42 8.99 2.17
CA TYR A 259 -9.30 8.02 1.11
C TYR A 259 -10.04 6.75 1.52
N ALA A 260 -10.96 6.29 0.70
CA ALA A 260 -11.63 5.02 0.89
C ALA A 260 -11.73 4.30 -0.45
N SER A 261 -11.30 3.06 -0.54
CA SER A 261 -11.43 2.26 -1.74
C SER A 261 -11.96 0.87 -1.43
N VAL A 262 -12.73 0.35 -2.37
CA VAL A 262 -13.20 -1.04 -2.38
C VAL A 262 -12.87 -1.63 -3.73
N GLN A 263 -12.23 -2.79 -3.70
CA GLN A 263 -11.98 -3.61 -4.87
C GLN A 263 -12.56 -5.00 -4.65
N TYR A 264 -13.50 -5.40 -5.50
CA TYR A 264 -14.01 -6.76 -5.56
C TYR A 264 -13.45 -7.42 -6.81
N ARG A 265 -12.60 -8.43 -6.61
CA ARG A 265 -11.93 -9.16 -7.70
C ARG A 265 -12.53 -10.54 -7.86
N PHE A 266 -12.80 -10.91 -9.11
CA PHE A 266 -13.29 -12.21 -9.53
C PHE A 266 -12.34 -12.84 -10.55
N ASN A 267 -11.83 -14.03 -10.25
CA ASN A 267 -10.87 -14.79 -11.06
C ASN A 267 -11.55 -16.08 -11.53
N PRO A 268 -12.22 -16.07 -12.69
CA PRO A 268 -12.92 -17.25 -13.21
C PRO A 268 -11.97 -18.18 -13.94
N THR A 269 -12.33 -19.47 -14.06
CA THR A 269 -11.53 -20.47 -14.77
C THR A 269 -11.37 -20.18 -16.26
N TYR A 270 -12.36 -19.58 -16.91
CA TYR A 270 -12.28 -19.25 -18.35
C TYR A 270 -11.24 -18.17 -18.71
N LEU A 271 -10.66 -17.48 -17.70
CA LEU A 271 -9.51 -16.58 -17.87
C LEU A 271 -8.17 -17.27 -17.61
N GLY A 272 -8.13 -18.61 -17.58
CA GLY A 272 -6.91 -19.41 -17.43
C GLY A 272 -6.57 -19.78 -15.98
N ASN A 273 -7.42 -19.47 -15.02
CA ASN A 273 -7.21 -19.86 -13.62
C ASN A 273 -7.48 -21.36 -13.43
N SER A 274 -6.65 -22.05 -12.63
CA SER A 274 -6.88 -23.44 -12.26
C SER A 274 -8.17 -23.64 -11.44
N ASN A 275 -8.57 -22.65 -10.65
CA ASN A 275 -9.80 -22.63 -9.87
C ASN A 275 -10.40 -21.23 -9.89
N SER A 276 -11.74 -21.15 -9.87
CA SER A 276 -12.41 -19.86 -9.67
C SER A 276 -12.29 -19.40 -8.22
N TRP A 277 -12.00 -18.12 -8.03
CA TRP A 277 -11.97 -17.52 -6.69
C TRP A 277 -12.27 -16.02 -6.71
N LYS A 278 -12.66 -15.51 -5.56
CA LYS A 278 -13.09 -14.13 -5.37
C LYS A 278 -12.40 -13.53 -4.15
N SER A 279 -12.13 -12.24 -4.21
CA SER A 279 -11.62 -11.49 -3.07
C SER A 279 -12.23 -10.11 -2.97
N ILE A 280 -12.18 -9.55 -1.78
CA ILE A 280 -12.47 -8.15 -1.52
C ILE A 280 -11.30 -7.51 -0.78
N TYR A 281 -10.91 -6.32 -1.23
CA TYR A 281 -9.95 -5.46 -0.57
C TYR A 281 -10.62 -4.12 -0.28
N ILE A 282 -10.60 -3.71 0.98
CA ILE A 282 -11.18 -2.44 1.47
C ILE A 282 -10.06 -1.69 2.14
N ASP A 283 -9.78 -0.47 1.70
CA ASP A 283 -8.74 0.41 2.26
C ASP A 283 -9.39 1.73 2.68
N PHE A 284 -9.19 2.11 3.91
CA PHE A 284 -9.67 3.37 4.46
C PHE A 284 -8.53 4.13 5.12
N ARG A 285 -8.45 5.44 4.80
CA ARG A 285 -7.45 6.35 5.37
C ARG A 285 -8.11 7.67 5.72
N ARG A 286 -7.74 8.19 6.90
CA ARG A 286 -8.16 9.50 7.37
C ARG A 286 -6.92 10.31 7.75
N TYR A 287 -6.91 11.56 7.32
CA TYR A 287 -5.87 12.53 7.64
C TYR A 287 -6.52 13.68 8.38
N ILE A 288 -6.06 13.96 9.59
CA ILE A 288 -6.65 14.96 10.53
C ILE A 288 -5.55 15.95 10.86
N ARG A 289 -5.69 17.15 10.34
CA ARG A 289 -4.79 18.25 10.64
C ARG A 289 -5.20 18.91 11.96
N PHE A 290 -4.22 19.13 12.85
CA PHE A 290 -4.45 19.78 14.16
C PHE A 290 -4.24 21.29 14.11
N ASP A 291 -3.45 21.78 13.15
CA ASP A 291 -3.10 23.18 13.04
C ASP A 291 -3.67 23.79 11.76
N GLN A 292 -4.30 24.95 11.86
CA GLN A 292 -4.75 25.70 10.70
C GLN A 292 -3.59 26.39 9.95
N ASN A 293 -2.40 26.49 10.60
CA ASN A 293 -1.21 27.00 9.94
C ASN A 293 -0.77 26.04 8.83
N ARG A 294 -0.97 26.46 7.58
CA ARG A 294 -0.66 25.67 6.37
C ARG A 294 0.84 25.51 6.11
N GLU A 295 1.70 26.18 6.85
CA GLU A 295 3.15 26.15 6.63
C GLU A 295 3.81 24.92 7.25
N ARG A 296 3.24 24.34 8.31
CA ARG A 296 3.82 23.18 9.05
C ARG A 296 2.91 21.98 9.07
N GLN A 297 3.50 20.81 8.95
CA GLN A 297 2.78 19.56 9.15
C GLN A 297 2.65 19.29 10.65
N ASN A 298 1.40 19.15 11.12
CA ASN A 298 1.02 18.73 12.47
C ASN A 298 -0.31 18.01 12.34
N MET A 299 -0.28 16.67 12.33
CA MET A 299 -1.45 15.89 11.95
C MET A 299 -1.41 14.46 12.48
N LEU A 300 -2.59 13.86 12.54
CA LEU A 300 -2.78 12.43 12.75
C LEU A 300 -3.25 11.77 11.45
N ALA A 301 -2.61 10.69 11.05
CA ALA A 301 -3.04 9.83 9.97
C ALA A 301 -3.52 8.49 10.53
N ILE A 302 -4.62 7.97 10.00
CA ILE A 302 -5.20 6.68 10.37
C ILE A 302 -5.34 5.88 9.07
N TRP A 303 -4.91 4.63 9.11
CA TRP A 303 -5.03 3.69 8.01
C TRP A 303 -5.58 2.35 8.50
N THR A 304 -6.56 1.82 7.81
CA THR A 304 -7.05 0.46 8.03
C THR A 304 -7.38 -0.19 6.70
N TYR A 305 -7.10 -1.47 6.57
CA TYR A 305 -7.58 -2.25 5.43
C TYR A 305 -8.02 -3.65 5.85
N LEU A 306 -9.04 -4.14 5.14
CA LEU A 306 -9.48 -5.53 5.18
C LEU A 306 -9.21 -6.16 3.83
N TRP A 307 -8.49 -7.28 3.83
CA TRP A 307 -8.29 -8.10 2.64
C TRP A 307 -8.82 -9.51 2.92
N LYS A 308 -9.85 -9.91 2.18
CA LYS A 308 -10.54 -11.19 2.36
C LYS A 308 -10.63 -11.96 1.04
N VAL A 309 -10.37 -13.25 1.12
CA VAL A 309 -10.62 -14.23 0.06
C VAL A 309 -11.77 -15.13 0.47
N PHE A 310 -12.78 -15.27 -0.42
CA PHE A 310 -14.00 -16.02 -0.11
C PHE A 310 -13.85 -17.52 -0.31
N ASP A 311 -12.99 -17.93 -1.24
CA ASP A 311 -12.85 -19.31 -1.69
C ASP A 311 -11.68 -20.02 -1.01
N LYS A 312 -11.74 -21.37 -1.00
CA LYS A 312 -10.70 -22.20 -0.38
C LYS A 312 -9.54 -22.54 -1.33
N LYS A 313 -9.81 -22.57 -2.64
CA LYS A 313 -8.88 -23.05 -3.68
C LYS A 313 -8.10 -21.92 -4.34
N VAL A 314 -7.62 -20.96 -3.56
CA VAL A 314 -6.84 -19.82 -4.03
C VAL A 314 -5.37 -20.20 -4.00
N PRO A 315 -4.56 -19.82 -5.00
CA PRO A 315 -3.12 -20.05 -4.92
C PRO A 315 -2.50 -19.45 -3.65
N TYR A 316 -1.62 -20.18 -2.98
CA TYR A 316 -1.04 -19.80 -1.69
C TYR A 316 -0.45 -18.38 -1.67
N LEU A 317 0.29 -18.02 -2.74
CA LEU A 317 0.95 -16.72 -2.84
C LEU A 317 -0.01 -15.57 -3.21
N ASP A 318 -1.29 -15.85 -3.51
CA ASP A 318 -2.36 -14.87 -3.73
C ASP A 318 -3.19 -14.62 -2.46
N LEU A 319 -2.94 -15.38 -1.39
CA LEU A 319 -3.61 -15.16 -0.11
C LEU A 319 -3.17 -13.82 0.52
N PRO A 320 -4.08 -13.11 1.18
CA PRO A 320 -3.78 -11.93 1.99
C PRO A 320 -2.58 -12.12 2.89
N SER A 321 -1.62 -11.19 2.80
CA SER A 321 -0.38 -11.24 3.57
C SER A 321 0.09 -9.84 3.96
N ILE A 322 0.62 -9.70 5.18
CA ILE A 322 1.13 -8.42 5.68
C ILE A 322 2.30 -7.92 4.81
N GLY A 323 2.28 -6.64 4.48
CA GLY A 323 3.31 -6.03 3.64
C GLY A 323 3.24 -6.41 2.16
N TRP A 324 2.15 -7.07 1.72
CA TRP A 324 1.95 -7.48 0.32
C TRP A 324 0.76 -6.78 -0.37
N GLU A 325 0.13 -5.81 0.30
CA GLU A 325 -0.85 -4.91 -0.31
C GLU A 325 -0.22 -4.09 -1.44
N ASP A 326 -1.02 -3.35 -2.19
CA ASP A 326 -0.59 -2.69 -3.44
C ASP A 326 0.71 -1.88 -3.34
N TYR A 327 0.95 -1.21 -2.23
CA TYR A 327 2.17 -0.41 -2.03
C TYR A 327 3.28 -1.11 -1.25
N ASN A 328 3.05 -2.30 -0.70
CA ASN A 328 3.99 -3.06 0.15
C ASN A 328 4.53 -2.21 1.31
N ARG A 329 3.68 -1.49 2.01
CA ARG A 329 4.07 -0.52 3.04
C ARG A 329 3.52 -0.84 4.42
N SER A 330 2.50 -1.70 4.51
CA SER A 330 1.95 -2.14 5.79
C SER A 330 2.96 -3.00 6.58
N GLY A 331 2.73 -3.14 7.86
CA GLY A 331 3.53 -4.02 8.71
C GLY A 331 4.90 -3.45 9.06
N ARG A 332 5.02 -2.14 9.27
CA ARG A 332 6.25 -1.58 9.86
C ARG A 332 6.48 -2.23 11.24
N GLY A 333 7.67 -2.81 11.45
CA GLY A 333 7.96 -3.61 12.64
C GLY A 333 7.60 -5.09 12.52
N PHE A 334 7.31 -5.56 11.30
CA PHE A 334 7.11 -6.98 10.98
C PHE A 334 7.86 -7.34 9.70
N ASP A 335 8.31 -8.60 9.61
CA ASP A 335 8.77 -9.15 8.35
C ASP A 335 7.63 -9.22 7.33
N GLN A 336 7.96 -8.93 6.09
CA GLN A 336 7.02 -9.08 4.99
C GLN A 336 6.57 -10.54 4.88
N ASN A 337 5.27 -10.77 4.74
CA ASN A 337 4.63 -12.09 4.70
C ASN A 337 4.68 -12.89 6.01
N ARG A 338 5.08 -12.30 7.13
CA ARG A 338 5.06 -12.97 8.44
C ARG A 338 3.67 -13.53 8.79
N TYR A 339 2.64 -12.82 8.43
CA TYR A 339 1.25 -13.19 8.67
C TYR A 339 0.51 -13.31 7.35
N ARG A 340 0.03 -14.51 7.04
CA ARG A 340 -0.72 -14.85 5.83
C ARG A 340 -1.97 -15.63 6.21
N GLY A 341 -3.09 -15.34 5.56
CA GLY A 341 -4.36 -16.05 5.80
C GLY A 341 -5.41 -15.68 4.77
N ARG A 342 -6.60 -16.30 4.82
CA ARG A 342 -7.71 -15.96 3.91
C ARG A 342 -8.36 -14.63 4.26
N ASN A 343 -8.28 -14.19 5.50
CA ASN A 343 -8.71 -12.89 5.97
C ASN A 343 -7.54 -12.20 6.66
N LEU A 344 -7.32 -10.95 6.36
CA LEU A 344 -6.34 -10.08 7.01
C LEU A 344 -6.96 -8.73 7.28
N LEU A 345 -6.87 -8.26 8.52
CA LEU A 345 -7.23 -6.91 8.94
C LEU A 345 -5.98 -6.22 9.50
N TYR A 346 -5.73 -5.04 9.04
CA TYR A 346 -4.63 -4.16 9.46
C TYR A 346 -5.16 -2.83 9.91
N VAL A 347 -4.57 -2.29 10.97
CA VAL A 347 -4.82 -0.93 11.45
C VAL A 347 -3.49 -0.26 11.76
N GLU A 348 -3.36 1.02 11.44
CA GLU A 348 -2.18 1.83 11.76
C GLU A 348 -2.62 3.26 12.05
N THR A 349 -2.00 3.88 13.04
CA THR A 349 -2.10 5.31 13.30
C THR A 349 -0.70 5.92 13.33
N GLU A 350 -0.57 7.13 12.79
CA GLU A 350 0.71 7.82 12.67
C GLU A 350 0.55 9.30 12.98
N TYR A 351 1.27 9.80 13.97
CA TYR A 351 1.40 11.22 14.24
C TYR A 351 2.60 11.77 13.46
N ARG A 352 2.37 12.80 12.64
CA ARG A 352 3.39 13.46 11.81
C ARG A 352 3.55 14.90 12.21
N ARG A 353 4.79 15.36 12.43
CA ARG A 353 5.08 16.74 12.77
C ARG A 353 6.39 17.23 12.15
N ASP A 354 6.37 18.46 11.60
CA ASP A 354 7.58 19.16 11.20
C ASP A 354 8.35 19.65 12.45
N ILE A 355 9.65 19.38 12.52
CA ILE A 355 10.56 19.85 13.57
C ILE A 355 10.98 21.29 13.25
N THR A 356 11.45 21.50 12.00
CA THR A 356 11.97 22.80 11.56
C THR A 356 10.86 23.70 11.04
N SER A 357 11.02 25.03 11.25
CA SER A 357 10.04 26.02 10.80
C SER A 357 9.85 26.06 9.28
N ASN A 358 10.90 25.72 8.53
CA ASN A 358 10.89 25.67 7.07
C ASN A 358 10.43 24.31 6.50
N GLY A 359 9.95 23.36 7.36
CA GLY A 359 9.47 22.06 6.96
C GLY A 359 10.51 21.12 6.36
N PHE A 360 11.82 21.39 6.54
CA PHE A 360 12.88 20.54 6.02
C PHE A 360 13.00 19.22 6.76
N LEU A 361 12.97 19.28 8.09
CA LEU A 361 13.01 18.10 8.96
C LEU A 361 11.68 17.91 9.66
N GLY A 362 11.25 16.68 9.77
CA GLY A 362 10.08 16.25 10.51
C GLY A 362 10.29 14.88 11.16
N PHE A 363 9.36 14.48 12.00
CA PHE A 363 9.33 13.15 12.61
C PHE A 363 7.95 12.55 12.55
N VAL A 364 7.91 11.25 12.73
CA VAL A 364 6.67 10.48 12.91
C VAL A 364 6.81 9.54 14.10
N VAL A 365 5.68 9.28 14.77
CA VAL A 365 5.52 8.18 15.72
C VAL A 365 4.31 7.40 15.25
N PHE A 366 4.41 6.07 15.22
CA PHE A 366 3.33 5.22 14.74
C PHE A 366 3.10 4.00 15.62
N ALA A 367 1.85 3.55 15.63
CA ALA A 367 1.45 2.28 16.21
C ALA A 367 0.58 1.55 15.18
N ASN A 368 0.77 0.24 15.07
CA ASN A 368 -0.02 -0.59 14.18
C ASN A 368 -0.36 -1.94 14.82
N ALA A 369 -1.34 -2.61 14.24
CA ALA A 369 -1.67 -3.96 14.60
C ALA A 369 -2.27 -4.69 13.40
N ASN A 370 -2.04 -5.99 13.33
CA ASN A 370 -2.65 -6.84 12.33
C ASN A 370 -3.24 -8.11 12.96
N THR A 371 -4.19 -8.69 12.25
CA THR A 371 -4.73 -10.00 12.58
C THR A 371 -5.05 -10.76 11.30
N VAL A 372 -4.80 -12.07 11.30
CA VAL A 372 -5.05 -12.94 10.15
C VAL A 372 -5.83 -14.18 10.59
N SER A 373 -6.60 -14.74 9.66
CA SER A 373 -7.24 -16.03 9.87
C SER A 373 -6.23 -17.17 9.90
N GLY A 374 -6.45 -18.14 10.77
CA GLY A 374 -5.65 -19.38 10.83
C GLY A 374 -6.02 -20.38 9.74
N PRO A 375 -5.33 -21.55 9.68
CA PRO A 375 -5.58 -22.60 8.70
C PRO A 375 -7.00 -23.19 8.77
N LYS A 376 -7.54 -23.30 10.00
CA LYS A 376 -8.83 -23.95 10.29
C LYS A 376 -9.94 -22.96 10.68
N SER A 377 -9.63 -21.68 10.86
CA SER A 377 -10.59 -20.65 11.31
C SER A 377 -10.51 -19.42 10.43
N LEU A 378 -11.65 -18.87 10.08
CA LEU A 378 -11.73 -17.57 9.37
C LEU A 378 -11.79 -16.39 10.33
N PHE A 379 -11.82 -16.62 11.64
CA PHE A 379 -11.93 -15.57 12.64
C PHE A 379 -10.59 -14.86 12.86
N LEU A 380 -10.67 -13.56 13.09
CA LEU A 380 -9.57 -12.65 13.33
C LEU A 380 -9.42 -12.43 14.85
N LEU A 381 -8.87 -13.42 15.54
CA LEU A 381 -8.85 -13.45 17.01
C LEU A 381 -7.53 -12.99 17.62
N ASN A 382 -6.43 -13.12 16.90
CA ASN A 382 -5.08 -12.89 17.43
C ASN A 382 -4.46 -11.64 16.84
N TRP A 383 -4.48 -10.56 17.59
CA TRP A 383 -3.82 -9.31 17.20
C TRP A 383 -2.31 -9.36 17.44
N ASN A 384 -1.58 -8.81 16.50
CA ASN A 384 -0.13 -8.66 16.54
C ASN A 384 0.18 -7.17 16.55
N PRO A 385 0.49 -6.57 17.72
CA PRO A 385 0.83 -5.16 17.80
C PRO A 385 2.27 -4.89 17.38
N GLY A 386 2.51 -3.72 16.83
CA GLY A 386 3.82 -3.16 16.52
C GLY A 386 3.78 -1.64 16.60
N GLY A 387 4.93 -1.03 16.55
CA GLY A 387 5.04 0.43 16.59
C GLY A 387 6.43 0.91 16.22
N GLY A 388 6.64 2.20 16.31
CA GLY A 388 7.95 2.77 16.03
C GLY A 388 7.93 4.27 15.82
N ALA A 389 9.07 4.77 15.36
CA ALA A 389 9.25 6.17 15.06
C ALA A 389 10.07 6.34 13.77
N GLY A 390 10.07 7.53 13.22
CA GLY A 390 10.87 7.80 12.02
C GLY A 390 11.15 9.28 11.81
N LEU A 391 12.19 9.52 11.02
CA LEU A 391 12.58 10.85 10.59
C LEU A 391 12.07 11.13 9.17
N ARG A 392 11.84 12.40 8.89
CA ARG A 392 11.43 12.90 7.58
C ARG A 392 12.39 14.01 7.16
N ILE A 393 12.92 13.87 5.94
CA ILE A 393 13.73 14.90 5.30
C ILE A 393 13.00 15.29 4.01
N LYS A 394 12.71 16.58 3.84
CA LYS A 394 12.03 17.08 2.66
C LYS A 394 12.92 16.92 1.42
N MET A 395 12.54 15.97 0.55
CA MET A 395 13.25 15.75 -0.72
C MET A 395 12.86 16.77 -1.78
N ASN A 396 11.56 17.02 -1.91
CA ASN A 396 11.00 17.96 -2.88
C ASN A 396 9.78 18.68 -2.28
N LYS A 397 9.90 19.97 -2.04
CA LYS A 397 8.84 20.80 -1.44
C LYS A 397 7.63 21.00 -2.36
N ARG A 398 7.81 20.92 -3.69
CA ARG A 398 6.74 21.14 -4.66
C ARG A 398 5.80 19.95 -4.78
N SER A 399 6.32 18.72 -4.73
CA SER A 399 5.50 17.50 -4.70
C SER A 399 5.11 17.08 -3.28
N GLY A 400 5.78 17.61 -2.27
CA GLY A 400 5.63 17.19 -0.88
C GLY A 400 6.38 15.90 -0.53
N THR A 401 7.20 15.37 -1.44
CA THR A 401 7.93 14.11 -1.23
C THR A 401 8.96 14.23 -0.13
N ASN A 402 8.93 13.28 0.82
CA ASN A 402 9.91 13.12 1.89
C ASN A 402 10.81 11.91 1.64
N ILE A 403 12.04 11.95 2.11
CA ILE A 403 12.80 10.76 2.48
C ILE A 403 12.34 10.38 3.87
N ALA A 404 11.91 9.13 4.03
CA ALA A 404 11.40 8.60 5.28
C ALA A 404 12.31 7.48 5.79
N LEU A 405 12.92 7.69 6.95
CA LEU A 405 13.67 6.67 7.69
C LEU A 405 12.83 6.26 8.89
N ASN A 406 12.35 5.01 8.89
CA ASN A 406 11.50 4.48 9.95
C ASN A 406 12.23 3.35 10.68
N TYR A 407 12.20 3.37 12.01
CA TYR A 407 12.51 2.22 12.86
C TYR A 407 11.20 1.66 13.40
N GLY A 408 10.92 0.41 13.06
CA GLY A 408 9.73 -0.30 13.51
C GLY A 408 10.10 -1.51 14.34
N PHE A 409 9.28 -1.83 15.33
CA PHE A 409 9.47 -2.99 16.19
C PHE A 409 8.13 -3.66 16.53
N SER A 410 8.21 -4.93 16.83
CA SER A 410 7.14 -5.78 17.37
C SER A 410 7.73 -6.77 18.35
N LYS A 411 6.95 -7.76 18.81
CA LYS A 411 7.43 -8.74 19.80
C LYS A 411 8.70 -9.50 19.35
N HIS A 412 8.83 -9.79 18.05
CA HIS A 412 9.86 -10.69 17.53
C HIS A 412 10.70 -10.08 16.38
N TYR A 413 10.45 -8.82 16.02
CA TYR A 413 11.13 -8.17 14.92
C TYR A 413 11.40 -6.71 15.23
N SER A 414 12.56 -6.24 14.80
CA SER A 414 12.83 -4.81 14.70
C SER A 414 13.69 -4.52 13.46
N GLY A 415 13.47 -3.36 12.83
CA GLY A 415 14.22 -3.02 11.64
C GLY A 415 14.09 -1.58 11.21
N LEU A 416 15.11 -1.12 10.49
CA LEU A 416 15.12 0.16 9.80
C LEU A 416 14.59 0.00 8.38
N LYS A 417 13.74 0.92 7.95
CA LYS A 417 13.22 0.98 6.59
C LYS A 417 13.37 2.39 6.03
N LEU A 418 14.15 2.49 4.97
CA LEU A 418 14.31 3.73 4.19
C LEU A 418 13.35 3.71 3.01
N THR A 419 12.59 4.78 2.81
CA THR A 419 11.63 4.90 1.69
C THR A 419 11.58 6.31 1.15
N LEU A 420 11.12 6.45 -0.09
CA LEU A 420 10.78 7.72 -0.70
C LEU A 420 9.25 7.91 -0.67
N GLY A 421 8.79 8.98 -0.03
CA GLY A 421 7.38 9.26 0.22
C GLY A 421 6.88 8.71 1.56
N GLU A 422 5.63 9.03 1.88
CA GLU A 422 4.97 8.57 3.09
C GLU A 422 4.45 7.13 2.93
N VAL A 423 4.18 6.47 4.05
CA VAL A 423 3.69 5.09 4.06
C VAL A 423 2.27 5.02 3.47
N PHE A 424 1.41 5.97 3.83
CA PHE A 424 0.03 6.04 3.33
C PHE A 424 -0.50 7.47 3.32
#